data_86012ae823d8c7d19d2d62bb4a7d2928
#
_entry.id   86012ae823d8c7d19d2d62bb4a7d2928
#
_cell.length_a   1.000
_cell.length_b   1.000
_cell.length_c   1.000
_cell.angle_alpha   90.00
_cell.angle_beta   90.00
_cell.angle_gamma   90.00
#
_symmetry.space_group_name_H-M   'P 1'
#
loop_
_entity.id
_entity.type
_entity.pdbx_description
1 polymer ?
#
loop_
_entity_poly.entity_id
_entity_poly.type
_entity_poly.pdbx_seq_one_letter_code
_entity_poly.pdbx_strand_id
1 'polypeptide(L)'
;MFRAKAFSAASWAIAAQRPDIESLHKAGSLTSIEGVGAGIAKVLAELVETGGSRYLDRLRVEMGQPARDDESKLDLVTYQGDVHSHTKWSDGRATMLEMARGAKALGYRYLGVTDHSPRIKVVNGLDAERLLAQSREMADVQQQVEGLTLLQGIEVDILEDGALDLPDAVLELLDIVIASPHVKLRQEPAAMTERMLRAVSHPHVDVIGHPTGRRPGSREGATYDFEAVFKEAARHKVALEIDCDPARMDLSPEMARLALELGCSFTLDADAHAPAELAYVAMAAWMARRAGIPQERILNFLPVDELTRVLD
;
A
#
# COMPACT_ATOMS: atom_id res chain seq x y z
N MET A 1 -2.77 22.39 6.29
CA MET A 1 -1.53 21.64 6.55
C MET A 1 -1.41 21.13 8.00
N PHE A 2 -1.47 21.96 9.08
CA PHE A 2 -1.32 21.48 10.47
C PHE A 2 -2.36 20.45 10.93
N ARG A 3 -3.63 20.58 10.53
CA ARG A 3 -4.70 19.65 10.93
C ARG A 3 -4.52 18.25 10.33
N ALA A 4 -4.17 18.13 9.06
CA ALA A 4 -3.92 16.84 8.42
C ALA A 4 -2.79 16.07 9.12
N LYS A 5 -1.66 16.75 9.40
CA LYS A 5 -0.54 16.15 10.15
C LYS A 5 -0.95 15.67 11.55
N ALA A 6 -1.81 16.43 12.25
CA ALA A 6 -2.29 16.03 13.58
C ALA A 6 -3.20 14.79 13.51
N PHE A 7 -4.09 14.69 12.52
CA PHE A 7 -4.91 13.50 12.31
C PHE A 7 -4.06 12.29 11.91
N SER A 8 -3.06 12.45 11.04
CA SER A 8 -2.11 11.38 10.71
C SER A 8 -1.37 10.90 11.95
N ALA A 9 -0.78 11.81 12.75
CA ALA A 9 -0.06 11.44 13.98
C ALA A 9 -0.95 10.66 14.96
N ALA A 10 -2.21 11.11 15.15
CA ALA A 10 -3.16 10.42 16.00
C ALA A 10 -3.56 9.04 15.45
N SER A 11 -3.74 8.92 14.13
CA SER A 11 -4.00 7.64 13.46
C SER A 11 -2.85 6.65 13.69
N TRP A 12 -1.61 7.11 13.53
CA TRP A 12 -0.41 6.32 13.80
C TRP A 12 -0.35 5.83 15.26
N ALA A 13 -0.58 6.74 16.21
CA ALA A 13 -0.56 6.38 17.62
C ALA A 13 -1.66 5.38 17.98
N ILE A 14 -2.87 5.54 17.45
CA ILE A 14 -3.98 4.60 17.65
C ILE A 14 -3.65 3.23 17.03
N ALA A 15 -3.14 3.20 15.82
CA ALA A 15 -2.76 1.95 15.14
C ALA A 15 -1.64 1.21 15.90
N ALA A 16 -0.62 1.94 16.36
CA ALA A 16 0.50 1.36 17.10
C ALA A 16 0.13 0.85 18.50
N GLN A 17 -0.68 1.62 19.23
CA GLN A 17 -1.01 1.31 20.63
C GLN A 17 -2.25 0.41 20.75
N ARG A 18 -3.11 0.36 19.71
CA ARG A 18 -4.41 -0.35 19.72
C ARG A 18 -5.21 -0.14 21.00
N PRO A 19 -5.40 1.13 21.45
CA PRO A 19 -6.10 1.41 22.69
C PRO A 19 -7.57 1.00 22.58
N ASP A 20 -8.17 0.60 23.67
CA ASP A 20 -9.62 0.41 23.76
C ASP A 20 -10.32 1.78 23.74
N ILE A 21 -10.63 2.25 22.52
CA ILE A 21 -11.23 3.56 22.25
C ILE A 21 -12.58 3.70 22.98
N GLU A 22 -13.39 2.63 23.04
CA GLU A 22 -14.69 2.68 23.72
C GLU A 22 -14.55 2.85 25.22
N SER A 23 -13.63 2.12 25.85
CA SER A 23 -13.35 2.25 27.27
C SER A 23 -12.76 3.62 27.62
N LEU A 24 -11.83 4.12 26.80
CA LEU A 24 -11.26 5.45 26.96
C LEU A 24 -12.30 6.57 26.76
N HIS A 25 -13.24 6.39 25.82
CA HIS A 25 -14.36 7.31 25.64
C HIS A 25 -15.27 7.34 26.88
N LYS A 26 -15.69 6.17 27.36
CA LYS A 26 -16.51 6.06 28.59
C LYS A 26 -15.84 6.69 29.81
N ALA A 27 -14.51 6.60 29.89
CA ALA A 27 -13.70 7.20 30.97
C ALA A 27 -13.42 8.71 30.76
N GLY A 28 -13.81 9.29 29.62
CA GLY A 28 -13.50 10.69 29.29
C GLY A 28 -12.01 10.95 29.04
N SER A 29 -11.23 9.93 28.71
CA SER A 29 -9.76 9.95 28.66
C SER A 29 -9.18 9.73 27.26
N LEU A 30 -9.93 9.99 26.19
CA LEU A 30 -9.44 9.86 24.80
C LEU A 30 -8.17 10.67 24.51
N THR A 31 -7.96 11.78 25.22
CA THR A 31 -6.74 12.60 25.10
C THR A 31 -5.51 11.98 25.75
N SER A 32 -5.63 10.86 26.45
CA SER A 32 -4.47 10.11 26.96
C SER A 32 -3.73 9.34 25.86
N ILE A 33 -4.36 9.17 24.71
CA ILE A 33 -3.71 8.57 23.54
C ILE A 33 -2.71 9.58 22.98
N GLU A 34 -1.47 9.17 22.77
CA GLU A 34 -0.44 10.02 22.20
C GLU A 34 -0.87 10.59 20.84
N GLY A 35 -0.65 11.87 20.61
CA GLY A 35 -1.07 12.57 19.39
C GLY A 35 -2.56 12.92 19.32
N VAL A 36 -3.39 12.48 20.26
CA VAL A 36 -4.83 12.80 20.31
C VAL A 36 -5.10 14.04 21.15
N GLY A 37 -5.18 15.19 20.51
CA GLY A 37 -5.63 16.43 21.16
C GLY A 37 -7.16 16.52 21.28
N ALA A 38 -7.66 17.53 22.01
CA ALA A 38 -9.09 17.71 22.28
C ALA A 38 -9.99 17.74 21.02
N GLY A 39 -9.50 18.29 19.89
CA GLY A 39 -10.25 18.30 18.63
C GLY A 39 -10.42 16.92 18.02
N ILE A 40 -9.38 16.09 18.05
CA ILE A 40 -9.42 14.72 17.55
C ILE A 40 -10.22 13.83 18.51
N ALA A 41 -10.05 13.99 19.82
CA ALA A 41 -10.83 13.30 20.83
C ALA A 41 -12.34 13.51 20.63
N LYS A 42 -12.76 14.73 20.24
CA LYS A 42 -14.16 15.01 19.91
C LYS A 42 -14.64 14.24 18.67
N VAL A 43 -13.81 14.15 17.64
CA VAL A 43 -14.12 13.35 16.42
C VAL A 43 -14.22 11.87 16.76
N LEU A 44 -13.29 11.34 17.58
CA LEU A 44 -13.33 9.95 18.03
C LEU A 44 -14.57 9.67 18.88
N ALA A 45 -14.94 10.57 19.80
CA ALA A 45 -16.17 10.44 20.60
C ALA A 45 -17.42 10.36 19.70
N GLU A 46 -17.56 11.27 18.72
CA GLU A 46 -18.67 11.25 17.78
C GLU A 46 -18.71 9.92 16.98
N LEU A 47 -17.54 9.41 16.55
CA LEU A 47 -17.44 8.12 15.84
C LEU A 47 -17.89 6.94 16.71
N VAL A 48 -17.50 6.91 17.98
CA VAL A 48 -17.92 5.85 18.92
C VAL A 48 -19.42 5.93 19.21
N GLU A 49 -19.96 7.14 19.42
CA GLU A 49 -21.37 7.33 19.78
C GLU A 49 -22.35 7.11 18.62
N THR A 50 -21.98 7.52 17.42
CA THR A 50 -22.91 7.63 16.28
C THR A 50 -22.45 6.87 15.03
N GLY A 51 -21.26 6.29 15.05
CA GLY A 51 -20.61 5.72 13.88
C GLY A 51 -20.23 6.76 12.82
N GLY A 52 -20.36 8.06 13.10
CA GLY A 52 -20.05 9.17 12.18
C GLY A 52 -19.44 10.38 12.87
N SER A 53 -19.00 11.37 12.12
CA SER A 53 -18.53 12.65 12.66
C SER A 53 -18.97 13.80 11.78
N ARG A 54 -19.64 14.78 12.39
CA ARG A 54 -20.07 16.02 11.71
C ARG A 54 -18.88 16.80 11.13
N TYR A 55 -17.69 16.68 11.74
CA TYR A 55 -16.49 17.28 11.21
C TYR A 55 -16.06 16.64 9.90
N LEU A 56 -16.04 15.30 9.83
CA LEU A 56 -15.70 14.56 8.62
C LEU A 56 -16.77 14.74 7.53
N ASP A 57 -18.05 14.76 7.89
CA ASP A 57 -19.14 14.96 6.93
C ASP A 57 -19.07 16.36 6.30
N ARG A 58 -18.75 17.39 7.09
CA ARG A 58 -18.53 18.74 6.55
C ARG A 58 -17.34 18.78 5.59
N LEU A 59 -16.21 18.15 5.94
CA LEU A 59 -15.05 18.08 5.04
C LEU A 59 -15.40 17.38 3.74
N ARG A 60 -16.19 16.30 3.79
CA ARG A 60 -16.66 15.62 2.57
C ARG A 60 -17.45 16.54 1.67
N VAL A 61 -18.42 17.28 2.24
CA VAL A 61 -19.21 18.27 1.49
C VAL A 61 -18.31 19.36 0.89
N GLU A 62 -17.38 19.91 1.67
CA GLU A 62 -16.42 20.94 1.20
C GLU A 62 -15.54 20.43 0.07
N MET A 63 -15.22 19.12 0.03
CA MET A 63 -14.43 18.46 -1.00
C MET A 63 -15.29 17.96 -2.18
N GLY A 64 -16.59 18.25 -2.22
CA GLY A 64 -17.49 17.77 -3.26
C GLY A 64 -17.70 16.25 -3.23
N GLN A 65 -17.47 15.61 -2.08
CA GLN A 65 -17.62 14.17 -1.93
C GLN A 65 -19.05 13.79 -1.57
N PRO A 66 -19.62 12.71 -2.15
CA PRO A 66 -20.95 12.25 -1.76
C PRO A 66 -21.00 11.85 -0.29
N ALA A 67 -22.19 11.93 0.30
CA ALA A 67 -22.46 11.35 1.62
C ALA A 67 -22.21 9.83 1.61
N ARG A 68 -22.15 9.21 2.79
CA ARG A 68 -21.73 7.86 3.12
C ARG A 68 -22.19 6.66 2.26
N ASP A 69 -23.08 6.84 1.31
CA ASP A 69 -23.71 5.76 0.57
C ASP A 69 -22.95 5.46 -0.73
N ASP A 70 -21.77 4.85 -0.61
CA ASP A 70 -21.11 4.22 -1.74
C ASP A 70 -21.28 2.70 -1.60
N GLU A 71 -22.14 2.14 -2.45
CA GLU A 71 -22.61 0.74 -2.39
C GLU A 71 -21.59 -0.26 -2.94
N SER A 72 -20.34 0.10 -3.16
CA SER A 72 -19.35 -0.89 -3.57
C SER A 72 -19.04 -1.84 -2.41
N LYS A 73 -19.33 -3.12 -2.63
CA LYS A 73 -19.31 -4.18 -1.63
C LYS A 73 -17.90 -4.78 -1.44
N LEU A 74 -16.86 -3.95 -1.28
CA LEU A 74 -15.57 -4.48 -0.86
C LEU A 74 -15.66 -4.88 0.60
N ASP A 75 -15.65 -6.19 0.85
CA ASP A 75 -15.68 -6.76 2.19
C ASP A 75 -14.27 -7.15 2.62
N LEU A 76 -13.67 -6.32 3.49
CA LEU A 76 -12.33 -6.60 4.03
C LEU A 76 -12.25 -7.89 4.86
N VAL A 77 -13.37 -8.48 5.26
CA VAL A 77 -13.38 -9.81 5.90
C VAL A 77 -12.84 -10.88 4.96
N THR A 78 -12.98 -10.69 3.65
CA THR A 78 -12.47 -11.62 2.62
C THR A 78 -11.10 -11.23 2.05
N TYR A 79 -10.50 -10.13 2.53
CA TYR A 79 -9.15 -9.73 2.15
C TYR A 79 -8.13 -10.75 2.66
N GLN A 80 -7.28 -11.27 1.76
CA GLN A 80 -6.41 -12.40 2.05
C GLN A 80 -5.03 -11.98 2.55
N GLY A 81 -4.48 -10.85 2.08
CA GLY A 81 -3.16 -10.41 2.51
C GLY A 81 -2.63 -9.22 1.74
N ASP A 82 -1.59 -8.62 2.29
CA ASP A 82 -0.86 -7.49 1.76
C ASP A 82 0.37 -7.98 0.99
N VAL A 83 0.67 -7.39 -0.15
CA VAL A 83 1.81 -7.79 -0.98
C VAL A 83 2.95 -6.78 -0.98
N HIS A 84 2.78 -5.63 -0.29
CA HIS A 84 3.79 -4.58 -0.21
C HIS A 84 4.10 -4.19 1.24
N SER A 85 5.19 -4.75 1.76
CA SER A 85 5.64 -4.45 3.13
C SER A 85 7.16 -4.48 3.27
N HIS A 86 7.68 -3.71 4.22
CA HIS A 86 9.10 -3.51 4.49
C HIS A 86 9.48 -4.00 5.87
N THR A 87 10.70 -4.49 5.98
CA THR A 87 11.28 -5.01 7.23
C THR A 87 12.56 -4.28 7.59
N LYS A 88 13.20 -4.66 8.69
CA LYS A 88 14.56 -4.19 9.04
C LYS A 88 15.64 -4.61 8.04
N TRP A 89 15.30 -5.38 7.02
CA TRP A 89 16.21 -5.65 5.92
C TRP A 89 16.45 -4.39 5.07
N SER A 90 15.47 -3.53 4.94
CA SER A 90 15.63 -2.20 4.34
C SER A 90 15.40 -1.11 5.39
N ASP A 91 14.32 -0.36 5.30
CA ASP A 91 14.00 0.78 6.17
C ASP A 91 12.75 0.55 7.04
N GLY A 92 12.20 -0.65 7.02
CA GLY A 92 11.15 -1.04 7.95
C GLY A 92 11.60 -0.99 9.42
N ARG A 93 10.66 -0.72 10.31
CA ARG A 93 10.91 -0.55 11.75
C ARG A 93 10.76 -1.83 12.56
N ALA A 94 10.30 -2.91 11.91
CA ALA A 94 10.07 -4.21 12.54
C ALA A 94 10.84 -5.32 11.84
N THR A 95 11.13 -6.39 12.57
CA THR A 95 11.67 -7.61 11.98
C THR A 95 10.62 -8.31 11.13
N MET A 96 11.05 -9.17 10.22
CA MET A 96 10.14 -10.00 9.42
C MET A 96 9.15 -10.79 10.28
N LEU A 97 9.61 -11.36 11.40
CA LEU A 97 8.75 -12.10 12.33
C LEU A 97 7.69 -11.18 12.99
N GLU A 98 8.05 -9.96 13.35
CA GLU A 98 7.09 -8.99 13.91
C GLU A 98 6.05 -8.58 12.87
N MET A 99 6.46 -8.34 11.62
CA MET A 99 5.55 -8.05 10.50
C MET A 99 4.59 -9.23 10.25
N ALA A 100 5.13 -10.45 10.15
CA ALA A 100 4.34 -11.67 9.95
C ALA A 100 3.31 -11.89 11.09
N ARG A 101 3.70 -11.69 12.34
CA ARG A 101 2.77 -11.76 13.48
C ARG A 101 1.69 -10.68 13.44
N GLY A 102 2.04 -9.48 12.97
CA GLY A 102 1.10 -8.38 12.76
C GLY A 102 0.06 -8.72 11.70
N ALA A 103 0.50 -9.22 10.56
CA ALA A 103 -0.37 -9.69 9.47
C ALA A 103 -1.32 -10.82 9.92
N LYS A 104 -0.77 -11.82 10.60
CA LYS A 104 -1.58 -12.92 11.17
C LYS A 104 -2.62 -12.42 12.18
N ALA A 105 -2.30 -11.45 13.02
CA ALA A 105 -3.23 -10.86 13.98
C ALA A 105 -4.38 -10.09 13.31
N LEU A 106 -4.18 -9.61 12.09
CA LEU A 106 -5.21 -9.00 11.24
C LEU A 106 -6.04 -10.05 10.46
N GLY A 107 -5.68 -11.32 10.54
CA GLY A 107 -6.36 -12.41 9.84
C GLY A 107 -5.85 -12.67 8.42
N TYR A 108 -4.72 -12.05 8.03
CA TYR A 108 -4.12 -12.26 6.72
C TYR A 108 -3.68 -13.72 6.54
N ARG A 109 -3.72 -14.20 5.31
CA ARG A 109 -3.32 -15.54 4.87
C ARG A 109 -1.94 -15.52 4.22
N TYR A 110 -1.53 -14.38 3.69
CA TYR A 110 -0.19 -14.17 3.17
C TYR A 110 0.31 -12.75 3.47
N LEU A 111 1.61 -12.57 3.37
CA LEU A 111 2.28 -11.29 3.45
C LEU A 111 3.46 -11.27 2.47
N GLY A 112 3.45 -10.34 1.53
CA GLY A 112 4.61 -10.02 0.70
C GLY A 112 5.65 -9.25 1.52
N VAL A 113 6.88 -9.74 1.51
CA VAL A 113 8.05 -9.05 2.08
C VAL A 113 8.82 -8.49 0.90
N THR A 114 8.65 -7.20 0.66
CA THR A 114 9.10 -6.49 -0.54
C THR A 114 10.02 -5.33 -0.18
N ASP A 115 11.06 -5.63 0.62
CA ASP A 115 12.09 -4.65 0.98
C ASP A 115 12.70 -3.98 -0.27
N HIS A 116 13.21 -2.76 -0.14
CA HIS A 116 13.72 -1.97 -1.27
C HIS A 116 14.95 -2.59 -1.97
N SER A 117 15.10 -2.30 -3.25
CA SER A 117 16.32 -2.55 -4.05
C SER A 117 17.43 -1.51 -3.75
N PRO A 118 18.68 -1.72 -4.21
CA PRO A 118 19.85 -0.94 -3.74
C PRO A 118 19.89 0.53 -4.18
N ARG A 119 19.09 0.96 -5.16
CA ARG A 119 19.17 2.29 -5.79
C ARG A 119 19.13 3.43 -4.77
N ILE A 120 18.25 3.34 -3.79
CA ILE A 120 18.09 4.36 -2.76
C ILE A 120 18.96 4.00 -1.57
N LYS A 121 20.16 4.54 -1.51
CA LYS A 121 21.19 4.18 -0.51
C LYS A 121 20.74 4.37 0.94
N VAL A 122 19.86 5.33 1.22
CA VAL A 122 19.42 5.64 2.59
C VAL A 122 18.45 4.61 3.17
N VAL A 123 17.82 3.80 2.32
CA VAL A 123 16.89 2.74 2.77
C VAL A 123 17.58 1.38 2.96
N ASN A 124 18.89 1.29 2.75
CA ASN A 124 19.66 0.05 2.90
C ASN A 124 19.10 -1.12 2.06
N GLY A 125 18.75 -0.85 0.80
CA GLY A 125 18.10 -1.81 -0.10
C GLY A 125 18.92 -3.08 -0.36
N LEU A 126 18.24 -4.12 -0.84
CA LEU A 126 18.78 -5.47 -0.99
C LEU A 126 19.30 -5.71 -2.41
N ASP A 127 20.56 -6.12 -2.50
CA ASP A 127 21.13 -6.76 -3.67
C ASP A 127 20.87 -8.28 -3.67
N ALA A 128 21.36 -8.99 -4.68
CA ALA A 128 21.17 -10.43 -4.83
C ALA A 128 21.69 -11.24 -3.62
N GLU A 129 22.82 -10.84 -3.03
CA GLU A 129 23.40 -11.53 -1.86
C GLU A 129 22.49 -11.34 -0.62
N ARG A 130 22.03 -10.12 -0.40
CA ARG A 130 21.14 -9.81 0.72
C ARG A 130 19.75 -10.45 0.55
N LEU A 131 19.22 -10.52 -0.68
CA LEU A 131 17.98 -11.25 -0.98
C LEU A 131 18.12 -12.74 -0.65
N LEU A 132 19.22 -13.35 -1.00
CA LEU A 132 19.50 -14.74 -0.64
C LEU A 132 19.63 -14.95 0.89
N ALA A 133 20.20 -13.99 1.59
CA ALA A 133 20.26 -14.03 3.06
C ALA A 133 18.87 -13.84 3.69
N GLN A 134 18.05 -12.96 3.15
CA GLN A 134 16.67 -12.73 3.55
C GLN A 134 15.80 -13.98 3.35
N SER A 135 15.96 -14.70 2.22
CA SER A 135 15.26 -15.96 1.94
C SER A 135 15.49 -17.01 3.03
N ARG A 136 16.71 -17.08 3.57
CA ARG A 136 17.05 -18.00 4.68
C ARG A 136 16.31 -17.61 5.97
N GLU A 137 16.30 -16.33 6.33
CA GLU A 137 15.53 -15.87 7.48
C GLU A 137 14.02 -16.10 7.27
N MET A 138 13.53 -15.86 6.05
CA MET A 138 12.12 -16.10 5.71
C MET A 138 11.71 -17.55 5.94
N ALA A 139 12.56 -18.51 5.55
CA ALA A 139 12.30 -19.93 5.79
C ALA A 139 12.22 -20.27 7.29
N ASP A 140 13.04 -19.64 8.12
CA ASP A 140 13.02 -19.79 9.58
C ASP A 140 11.79 -19.12 10.20
N VAL A 141 11.39 -17.94 9.71
CA VAL A 141 10.20 -17.22 10.17
C VAL A 141 8.94 -17.97 9.75
N GLN A 142 8.89 -18.52 8.53
CA GLN A 142 7.74 -19.29 8.04
C GLN A 142 7.37 -20.45 8.97
N GLN A 143 8.36 -21.12 9.57
CA GLN A 143 8.13 -22.19 10.54
C GLN A 143 7.51 -21.69 11.86
N GLN A 144 7.58 -20.39 12.15
CA GLN A 144 7.08 -19.80 13.39
C GLN A 144 5.69 -19.15 13.24
N VAL A 145 5.17 -19.07 12.02
CA VAL A 145 3.89 -18.37 11.71
C VAL A 145 2.93 -19.29 10.95
N GLU A 146 2.45 -20.32 11.61
CA GLU A 146 1.47 -21.25 11.02
C GLU A 146 0.20 -20.53 10.53
N GLY A 147 -0.28 -20.88 9.33
CA GLY A 147 -1.49 -20.32 8.72
C GLY A 147 -1.32 -18.94 8.07
N LEU A 148 -0.08 -18.47 7.93
CA LEU A 148 0.32 -17.32 7.11
C LEU A 148 1.40 -17.78 6.14
N THR A 149 1.29 -17.46 4.85
CA THR A 149 2.33 -17.70 3.85
C THR A 149 3.13 -16.41 3.66
N LEU A 150 4.46 -16.47 3.77
CA LEU A 150 5.34 -15.37 3.40
C LEU A 150 5.70 -15.50 1.91
N LEU A 151 5.55 -14.42 1.17
CA LEU A 151 5.96 -14.30 -0.22
C LEU A 151 7.24 -13.48 -0.27
N GLN A 152 8.30 -14.04 -0.86
CA GLN A 152 9.54 -13.31 -1.04
C GLN A 152 9.43 -12.40 -2.26
N GLY A 153 9.53 -11.10 -2.05
CA GLY A 153 9.48 -10.14 -3.13
C GLY A 153 10.54 -9.05 -3.01
N ILE A 154 10.38 -8.06 -3.85
CA ILE A 154 11.21 -6.86 -3.88
C ILE A 154 10.37 -5.66 -4.30
N GLU A 155 10.57 -4.51 -3.67
CA GLU A 155 10.22 -3.24 -4.28
C GLU A 155 11.44 -2.72 -5.04
N VAL A 156 11.44 -2.98 -6.37
CA VAL A 156 12.55 -2.61 -7.25
C VAL A 156 12.35 -1.20 -7.82
N ASP A 157 13.40 -0.39 -7.78
CA ASP A 157 13.37 0.95 -8.39
C ASP A 157 13.29 0.86 -9.92
N ILE A 158 12.36 1.62 -10.51
CA ILE A 158 12.37 1.92 -11.94
C ILE A 158 13.40 3.02 -12.17
N LEU A 159 14.49 2.71 -12.88
CA LEU A 159 15.56 3.64 -13.21
C LEU A 159 15.08 4.71 -14.20
N GLU A 160 15.87 5.76 -14.39
CA GLU A 160 15.50 6.91 -15.21
C GLU A 160 15.21 6.58 -16.67
N ASP A 161 15.78 5.49 -17.17
CA ASP A 161 15.58 4.96 -18.52
C ASP A 161 14.51 3.86 -18.60
N GLY A 162 13.88 3.52 -17.48
CA GLY A 162 12.86 2.48 -17.36
C GLY A 162 13.40 1.07 -17.14
N ALA A 163 14.72 0.87 -17.01
CA ALA A 163 15.28 -0.40 -16.53
C ALA A 163 15.00 -0.59 -15.04
N LEU A 164 15.11 -1.82 -14.58
CA LEU A 164 14.96 -2.14 -13.15
C LEU A 164 16.30 -2.19 -12.45
N ASP A 165 16.32 -1.86 -11.15
CA ASP A 165 17.55 -1.77 -10.33
C ASP A 165 18.12 -3.13 -9.90
N LEU A 166 17.61 -4.23 -10.44
CA LEU A 166 18.12 -5.58 -10.23
C LEU A 166 18.16 -6.36 -11.55
N PRO A 167 19.09 -7.31 -11.70
CA PRO A 167 19.16 -8.16 -12.89
C PRO A 167 17.95 -9.12 -12.98
N ASP A 168 17.50 -9.41 -14.19
CA ASP A 168 16.39 -10.35 -14.49
C ASP A 168 16.56 -11.70 -13.77
N ALA A 169 17.77 -12.26 -13.77
CA ALA A 169 18.08 -13.53 -13.11
C ALA A 169 17.86 -13.51 -11.58
N VAL A 170 17.74 -12.33 -10.95
CA VAL A 170 17.37 -12.18 -9.55
C VAL A 170 15.86 -12.04 -9.42
N LEU A 171 15.24 -11.23 -10.29
CA LEU A 171 13.79 -10.97 -10.28
C LEU A 171 12.99 -12.25 -10.57
N GLU A 172 13.47 -13.10 -11.48
CA GLU A 172 12.86 -14.40 -11.84
C GLU A 172 12.74 -15.39 -10.64
N LEU A 173 13.51 -15.18 -9.57
CA LEU A 173 13.51 -16.06 -8.40
C LEU A 173 12.53 -15.62 -7.31
N LEU A 174 11.87 -14.49 -7.48
CA LEU A 174 10.99 -13.89 -6.48
C LEU A 174 9.52 -14.26 -6.73
N ASP A 175 8.76 -14.38 -5.66
CA ASP A 175 7.32 -14.65 -5.73
C ASP A 175 6.52 -13.43 -6.20
N ILE A 176 7.07 -12.21 -5.99
CA ILE A 176 6.44 -10.95 -6.42
C ILE A 176 7.46 -9.83 -6.62
N VAL A 177 7.31 -9.09 -7.70
CA VAL A 177 8.12 -7.92 -8.05
C VAL A 177 7.23 -6.69 -8.17
N ILE A 178 7.42 -5.74 -7.27
CA ILE A 178 6.77 -4.43 -7.30
C ILE A 178 7.76 -3.42 -7.87
N ALA A 179 7.47 -2.84 -9.03
CA ALA A 179 8.33 -1.83 -9.65
C ALA A 179 7.82 -0.42 -9.30
N SER A 180 8.66 0.41 -8.68
CA SER A 180 8.25 1.71 -8.15
C SER A 180 9.12 2.87 -8.65
N PRO A 181 8.52 4.02 -9.02
CA PRO A 181 9.25 5.24 -9.37
C PRO A 181 9.53 6.08 -8.11
N HIS A 182 10.74 6.03 -7.56
CA HIS A 182 11.10 6.80 -6.36
C HIS A 182 11.82 8.11 -6.66
N VAL A 183 12.68 8.10 -7.69
CA VAL A 183 13.56 9.23 -8.02
C VAL A 183 13.24 9.84 -9.38
N LYS A 184 13.66 11.10 -9.60
CA LYS A 184 13.47 11.79 -10.88
C LYS A 184 12.00 11.84 -11.36
N LEU A 185 11.05 12.00 -10.45
CA LEU A 185 9.62 12.07 -10.76
C LEU A 185 9.21 13.29 -11.60
N ARG A 186 10.11 14.27 -11.76
CA ARG A 186 9.90 15.49 -12.56
C ARG A 186 10.62 15.43 -13.91
N GLN A 187 10.78 14.22 -14.48
CA GLN A 187 11.20 14.10 -15.88
C GLN A 187 10.15 14.73 -16.79
N GLU A 188 10.57 15.12 -18.00
CA GLU A 188 9.64 15.55 -19.04
C GLU A 188 8.59 14.46 -19.30
N PRO A 189 7.30 14.80 -19.50
CA PRO A 189 6.22 13.82 -19.58
C PRO A 189 6.45 12.71 -20.60
N ALA A 190 7.04 13.01 -21.76
CA ALA A 190 7.36 12.01 -22.77
C ALA A 190 8.40 10.99 -22.27
N ALA A 191 9.49 11.46 -21.67
CA ALA A 191 10.52 10.59 -21.10
C ALA A 191 9.98 9.74 -19.93
N MET A 192 9.12 10.34 -19.09
CA MET A 192 8.48 9.61 -18.01
C MET A 192 7.50 8.54 -18.54
N THR A 193 6.80 8.82 -19.64
CA THR A 193 5.94 7.85 -20.31
C THR A 193 6.75 6.67 -20.82
N GLU A 194 7.85 6.90 -21.53
CA GLU A 194 8.74 5.83 -22.03
C GLU A 194 9.30 4.99 -20.88
N ARG A 195 9.72 5.64 -19.78
CA ARG A 195 10.19 4.99 -18.56
C ARG A 195 9.14 4.04 -17.99
N MET A 196 7.90 4.50 -17.82
CA MET A 196 6.81 3.69 -17.27
C MET A 196 6.37 2.59 -18.23
N LEU A 197 6.29 2.87 -19.53
CA LEU A 197 6.00 1.86 -20.56
C LEU A 197 7.02 0.72 -20.56
N ARG A 198 8.31 1.05 -20.41
CA ARG A 198 9.35 0.03 -20.33
C ARG A 198 9.20 -0.83 -19.06
N ALA A 199 8.89 -0.22 -17.92
CA ALA A 199 8.68 -0.95 -16.66
C ALA A 199 7.48 -1.89 -16.72
N VAL A 200 6.30 -1.42 -17.18
CA VAL A 200 5.10 -2.26 -17.28
C VAL A 200 5.19 -3.34 -18.35
N SER A 201 6.13 -3.23 -19.29
CA SER A 201 6.38 -4.26 -20.32
C SER A 201 7.44 -5.28 -19.89
N HIS A 202 8.02 -5.12 -18.71
CA HIS A 202 9.08 -6.02 -18.22
C HIS A 202 8.48 -7.35 -17.77
N PRO A 203 9.02 -8.51 -18.21
CA PRO A 203 8.41 -9.83 -17.99
C PRO A 203 8.33 -10.25 -16.52
N HIS A 204 9.15 -9.66 -15.64
CA HIS A 204 9.19 -9.98 -14.22
C HIS A 204 8.54 -8.90 -13.33
N VAL A 205 7.76 -7.98 -13.90
CA VAL A 205 7.03 -6.99 -13.11
C VAL A 205 5.59 -7.43 -12.93
N ASP A 206 5.16 -7.57 -11.70
CA ASP A 206 3.81 -7.99 -11.33
C ASP A 206 2.93 -6.79 -10.97
N VAL A 207 3.52 -5.80 -10.28
CA VAL A 207 2.81 -4.62 -9.77
C VAL A 207 3.61 -3.35 -10.04
N ILE A 208 2.94 -2.28 -10.43
CA ILE A 208 3.52 -0.93 -10.35
C ILE A 208 3.13 -0.33 -9.00
N GLY A 209 4.09 -0.21 -8.12
CA GLY A 209 3.94 0.36 -6.79
C GLY A 209 3.76 1.88 -6.85
N HIS A 210 2.83 2.43 -6.04
CA HIS A 210 2.51 3.88 -5.96
C HIS A 210 2.82 4.65 -7.26
N PRO A 211 2.07 4.39 -8.35
CA PRO A 211 2.46 4.65 -9.75
C PRO A 211 2.80 6.10 -10.08
N THR A 212 2.32 7.07 -9.31
CA THR A 212 2.66 8.48 -9.52
C THR A 212 3.76 8.98 -8.58
N GLY A 213 4.04 8.26 -7.50
CA GLY A 213 4.95 8.67 -6.45
C GLY A 213 4.53 9.96 -5.74
N ARG A 214 3.23 10.31 -5.80
CA ARG A 214 2.71 11.52 -5.16
C ARG A 214 2.76 11.42 -3.63
N ARG A 215 2.79 12.61 -3.00
CA ARG A 215 2.58 12.77 -1.55
C ARG A 215 1.68 13.98 -1.33
N PRO A 216 0.39 13.81 -1.11
CA PRO A 216 -0.57 14.91 -1.00
C PRO A 216 -0.12 16.00 -0.03
N GLY A 217 -0.14 17.26 -0.48
CA GLY A 217 0.30 18.41 0.31
C GLY A 217 1.82 18.60 0.45
N SER A 218 2.65 17.73 -0.11
CA SER A 218 4.12 17.86 -0.07
C SER A 218 4.82 17.63 -1.40
N ARG A 219 4.35 16.69 -2.21
CA ARG A 219 4.94 16.37 -3.52
C ARG A 219 3.85 16.03 -4.51
N GLU A 220 3.84 16.74 -5.63
CA GLU A 220 3.06 16.36 -6.79
C GLU A 220 3.63 15.07 -7.38
N GLY A 221 2.76 14.21 -7.91
CA GLY A 221 3.16 12.98 -8.58
C GLY A 221 3.85 13.25 -9.92
N ALA A 222 4.45 12.20 -10.45
CA ALA A 222 4.96 12.19 -11.82
C ALA A 222 3.82 12.43 -12.82
N THR A 223 4.14 13.10 -13.92
CA THR A 223 3.22 13.34 -15.04
C THR A 223 3.69 12.56 -16.25
N TYR A 224 2.82 11.72 -16.81
CA TYR A 224 3.06 10.93 -17.99
C TYR A 224 1.74 10.64 -18.72
N ASP A 225 1.78 10.00 -19.87
CA ASP A 225 0.58 9.51 -20.56
C ASP A 225 0.01 8.30 -19.81
N PHE A 226 -0.87 8.59 -18.84
CA PHE A 226 -1.50 7.56 -18.01
C PHE A 226 -2.32 6.58 -18.83
N GLU A 227 -2.99 7.06 -19.89
CA GLU A 227 -3.80 6.19 -20.73
C GLU A 227 -2.94 5.17 -21.47
N ALA A 228 -1.82 5.59 -22.04
CA ALA A 228 -0.87 4.71 -22.71
C ALA A 228 -0.29 3.68 -21.72
N VAL A 229 0.17 4.12 -20.55
CA VAL A 229 0.79 3.24 -19.55
C VAL A 229 -0.22 2.25 -18.96
N PHE A 230 -1.44 2.68 -18.65
CA PHE A 230 -2.47 1.81 -18.09
C PHE A 230 -2.97 0.76 -19.11
N LYS A 231 -3.11 1.13 -20.37
CA LYS A 231 -3.41 0.15 -21.44
C LYS A 231 -2.32 -0.91 -21.57
N GLU A 232 -1.07 -0.50 -21.45
CA GLU A 232 0.06 -1.41 -21.54
C GLU A 232 0.15 -2.30 -20.27
N ALA A 233 -0.08 -1.76 -19.08
CA ALA A 233 -0.18 -2.53 -17.85
C ALA A 233 -1.29 -3.60 -17.95
N ALA A 234 -2.48 -3.22 -18.42
CA ALA A 234 -3.56 -4.17 -18.64
C ALA A 234 -3.21 -5.26 -19.66
N ARG A 235 -2.48 -4.91 -20.75
CA ARG A 235 -2.02 -5.85 -21.77
C ARG A 235 -1.04 -6.88 -21.24
N HIS A 236 -0.12 -6.44 -20.38
CA HIS A 236 0.89 -7.29 -19.74
C HIS A 236 0.40 -7.96 -18.45
N LYS A 237 -0.85 -7.68 -18.02
CA LYS A 237 -1.45 -8.14 -16.76
C LYS A 237 -0.72 -7.62 -15.51
N VAL A 238 0.05 -6.57 -15.63
CA VAL A 238 0.68 -5.89 -14.50
C VAL A 238 -0.38 -5.15 -13.71
N ALA A 239 -0.49 -5.43 -12.43
CA ALA A 239 -1.43 -4.75 -11.56
C ALA A 239 -0.94 -3.33 -11.20
N LEU A 240 -1.88 -2.44 -10.90
CA LEU A 240 -1.57 -1.11 -10.40
C LEU A 240 -1.89 -1.05 -8.90
N GLU A 241 -0.94 -0.60 -8.13
CA GLU A 241 -1.13 -0.47 -6.69
C GLU A 241 -2.06 0.70 -6.33
N ILE A 242 -2.89 0.46 -5.33
CA ILE A 242 -3.54 1.50 -4.53
C ILE A 242 -2.85 1.50 -3.17
N ASP A 243 -1.76 2.23 -3.08
CA ASP A 243 -1.01 2.44 -1.85
C ASP A 243 -1.83 3.29 -0.89
N CYS A 244 -2.07 2.74 0.28
CA CYS A 244 -2.92 3.35 1.29
C CYS A 244 -2.16 4.02 2.44
N ASP A 245 -0.83 4.15 2.36
CA ASP A 245 -0.12 5.03 3.28
C ASP A 245 -0.78 6.41 3.24
N PRO A 246 -1.29 6.94 4.38
CA PRO A 246 -1.93 8.26 4.43
C PRO A 246 -1.08 9.39 3.88
N ALA A 247 0.24 9.22 3.79
CA ALA A 247 1.15 10.18 3.18
C ALA A 247 1.22 10.06 1.65
N ARG A 248 0.75 8.95 1.05
CA ARG A 248 0.78 8.70 -0.40
C ARG A 248 -0.62 8.70 -1.01
N MET A 249 -1.46 7.75 -0.64
CA MET A 249 -2.81 7.54 -1.21
C MET A 249 -2.75 7.51 -2.75
N ASP A 250 -1.93 6.63 -3.30
CA ASP A 250 -1.58 6.54 -4.73
C ASP A 250 -1.89 5.13 -5.28
N LEU A 251 -2.75 4.98 -6.24
CA LEU A 251 -3.43 5.92 -7.12
C LEU A 251 -4.58 6.67 -6.43
N SER A 252 -4.87 7.90 -6.95
CA SER A 252 -6.10 8.57 -6.56
C SER A 252 -7.33 7.83 -7.08
N PRO A 253 -8.52 7.97 -6.43
CA PRO A 253 -9.74 7.33 -6.93
C PRO A 253 -10.09 7.69 -8.38
N GLU A 254 -9.78 8.91 -8.83
CA GLU A 254 -10.03 9.35 -10.20
C GLU A 254 -9.13 8.62 -11.20
N MET A 255 -7.84 8.46 -10.87
CA MET A 255 -6.88 7.72 -11.71
C MET A 255 -7.15 6.22 -11.67
N ALA A 256 -7.51 5.67 -10.51
CA ALA A 256 -7.87 4.27 -10.37
C ALA A 256 -9.15 3.93 -11.20
N ARG A 257 -10.11 4.87 -11.31
CA ARG A 257 -11.28 4.71 -12.21
C ARG A 257 -10.85 4.67 -13.67
N LEU A 258 -9.98 5.58 -14.11
CA LEU A 258 -9.43 5.55 -15.47
C LEU A 258 -8.74 4.21 -15.76
N ALA A 259 -7.91 3.75 -14.84
CA ALA A 259 -7.22 2.47 -14.97
C ALA A 259 -8.20 1.29 -15.06
N LEU A 260 -9.27 1.30 -14.26
CA LEU A 260 -10.33 0.29 -14.31
C LEU A 260 -11.02 0.26 -15.69
N GLU A 261 -11.38 1.43 -16.22
CA GLU A 261 -11.98 1.58 -17.56
C GLU A 261 -11.07 1.04 -18.67
N LEU A 262 -9.75 1.15 -18.48
CA LEU A 262 -8.74 0.65 -19.40
C LEU A 262 -8.40 -0.83 -19.21
N GLY A 263 -9.03 -1.50 -18.22
CA GLY A 263 -8.92 -2.94 -18.04
C GLY A 263 -7.85 -3.38 -17.02
N CYS A 264 -7.25 -2.49 -16.23
CA CYS A 264 -6.25 -2.84 -15.23
C CYS A 264 -6.82 -3.67 -14.08
N SER A 265 -5.99 -4.52 -13.50
CA SER A 265 -6.17 -5.12 -12.18
C SER A 265 -5.43 -4.28 -11.13
N PHE A 266 -5.72 -4.53 -9.85
CA PHE A 266 -5.19 -3.70 -8.77
C PHE A 266 -4.67 -4.56 -7.63
N THR A 267 -3.75 -3.97 -6.86
CA THR A 267 -3.47 -4.39 -5.49
C THR A 267 -3.87 -3.28 -4.51
N LEU A 268 -4.26 -3.67 -3.31
CA LEU A 268 -4.54 -2.76 -2.20
C LEU A 268 -3.51 -3.02 -1.12
N ASP A 269 -2.52 -2.17 -0.99
CA ASP A 269 -1.38 -2.43 -0.12
C ASP A 269 -1.10 -1.26 0.82
N ALA A 270 -0.46 -1.56 1.93
CA ALA A 270 -0.20 -0.60 2.99
C ALA A 270 1.16 0.10 2.87
N ASP A 271 2.07 -0.39 2.03
CA ASP A 271 3.49 0.03 2.02
C ASP A 271 4.03 0.06 3.48
N ALA A 272 3.70 -1.02 4.21
CA ALA A 272 3.81 -1.05 5.67
C ALA A 272 5.25 -1.21 6.12
N HIS A 273 5.75 -0.28 6.93
CA HIS A 273 7.08 -0.29 7.56
C HIS A 273 7.02 -0.70 9.04
N ALA A 274 5.83 -0.99 9.56
CA ALA A 274 5.59 -1.51 10.90
C ALA A 274 4.28 -2.32 10.94
N PRO A 275 4.13 -3.29 11.87
CA PRO A 275 2.94 -4.14 11.94
C PRO A 275 1.62 -3.39 12.05
N ALA A 276 1.61 -2.25 12.74
CA ALA A 276 0.41 -1.43 12.90
C ALA A 276 -0.07 -0.78 11.60
N GLU A 277 0.82 -0.58 10.63
CA GLU A 277 0.51 0.06 9.34
C GLU A 277 -0.20 -0.87 8.37
N LEU A 278 -0.07 -2.18 8.53
CA LEU A 278 -0.86 -3.17 7.77
C LEU A 278 -2.38 -2.94 7.89
N ALA A 279 -2.84 -2.28 8.96
CA ALA A 279 -4.24 -1.91 9.12
C ALA A 279 -4.70 -0.76 8.19
N TYR A 280 -3.78 -0.10 7.47
CA TYR A 280 -4.13 0.97 6.52
C TYR A 280 -4.91 0.46 5.31
N VAL A 281 -4.95 -0.84 5.05
CA VAL A 281 -5.77 -1.42 3.97
C VAL A 281 -7.23 -0.95 3.99
N ALA A 282 -7.77 -0.57 5.14
CA ALA A 282 -9.09 0.05 5.23
C ALA A 282 -9.20 1.36 4.44
N MET A 283 -8.10 2.12 4.30
CA MET A 283 -8.03 3.32 3.47
C MET A 283 -7.98 2.95 1.98
N ALA A 284 -7.19 1.93 1.60
CA ALA A 284 -7.15 1.44 0.22
C ALA A 284 -8.54 0.96 -0.24
N ALA A 285 -9.23 0.19 0.60
CA ALA A 285 -10.59 -0.24 0.31
C ALA A 285 -11.56 0.94 0.12
N TRP A 286 -11.43 2.00 0.92
CA TRP A 286 -12.20 3.23 0.72
C TRP A 286 -11.87 3.89 -0.62
N MET A 287 -10.58 3.97 -1.01
CA MET A 287 -10.17 4.53 -2.30
C MET A 287 -10.70 3.70 -3.47
N ALA A 288 -10.58 2.37 -3.39
CA ALA A 288 -11.09 1.45 -4.39
C ALA A 288 -12.62 1.55 -4.57
N ARG A 289 -13.38 1.63 -3.46
CA ARG A 289 -14.83 1.88 -3.49
C ARG A 289 -15.18 3.18 -4.23
N ARG A 290 -14.45 4.25 -3.94
CA ARG A 290 -14.66 5.54 -4.62
C ARG A 290 -14.34 5.50 -6.11
N ALA A 291 -13.38 4.68 -6.49
CA ALA A 291 -13.05 4.42 -7.89
C ALA A 291 -14.09 3.51 -8.59
N GLY A 292 -14.93 2.82 -7.81
CA GLY A 292 -15.90 1.83 -8.33
C GLY A 292 -15.25 0.50 -8.71
N ILE A 293 -14.08 0.17 -8.11
CA ILE A 293 -13.35 -1.06 -8.42
C ILE A 293 -14.08 -2.25 -7.78
N PRO A 294 -14.50 -3.24 -8.56
CA PRO A 294 -15.11 -4.45 -8.03
C PRO A 294 -14.03 -5.40 -7.49
N GLN A 295 -14.40 -6.23 -6.51
CA GLN A 295 -13.47 -7.08 -5.76
C GLN A 295 -12.66 -8.03 -6.66
N GLU A 296 -13.28 -8.56 -7.71
CA GLU A 296 -12.63 -9.47 -8.67
C GLU A 296 -11.51 -8.84 -9.52
N ARG A 297 -11.34 -7.52 -9.43
CA ARG A 297 -10.24 -6.77 -10.06
C ARG A 297 -9.09 -6.51 -9.09
N ILE A 298 -9.18 -6.96 -7.84
CA ILE A 298 -8.21 -6.71 -6.77
C ILE A 298 -7.56 -8.05 -6.38
N LEU A 299 -6.25 -8.17 -6.64
CA LEU A 299 -5.51 -9.41 -6.44
C LEU A 299 -5.45 -9.85 -4.98
N ASN A 300 -5.47 -8.92 -4.03
CA ASN A 300 -5.39 -9.21 -2.59
C ASN A 300 -6.59 -10.01 -2.03
N PHE A 301 -7.64 -10.20 -2.80
CA PHE A 301 -8.76 -11.05 -2.43
C PHE A 301 -8.62 -12.49 -2.93
N LEU A 302 -7.61 -12.78 -3.75
CA LEU A 302 -7.32 -14.13 -4.22
C LEU A 302 -6.67 -14.97 -3.12
N PRO A 303 -7.04 -16.25 -2.98
CA PRO A 303 -6.24 -17.19 -2.21
C PRO A 303 -4.79 -17.22 -2.72
N VAL A 304 -3.83 -17.53 -1.84
CA VAL A 304 -2.41 -17.50 -2.20
C VAL A 304 -2.07 -18.34 -3.43
N ASP A 305 -2.63 -19.54 -3.57
CA ASP A 305 -2.39 -20.43 -4.72
C ASP A 305 -2.97 -19.89 -6.04
N GLU A 306 -3.94 -18.99 -5.98
CA GLU A 306 -4.48 -18.31 -7.15
C GLU A 306 -3.68 -17.03 -7.44
N LEU A 307 -3.28 -16.32 -6.40
CA LEU A 307 -2.44 -15.15 -6.53
C LEU A 307 -1.13 -15.50 -7.22
N THR A 308 -0.38 -16.50 -6.72
CA THR A 308 0.91 -16.90 -7.32
C THR A 308 0.76 -17.33 -8.78
N ARG A 309 -0.31 -18.05 -9.14
CA ARG A 309 -0.59 -18.40 -10.55
C ARG A 309 -0.93 -17.21 -11.47
N VAL A 310 -1.40 -16.11 -10.91
CA VAL A 310 -1.69 -14.89 -11.68
C VAL A 310 -0.42 -14.07 -11.87
N LEU A 311 0.51 -14.14 -10.89
CA LEU A 311 1.80 -13.46 -10.94
C LEU A 311 2.82 -14.21 -11.83
N ASP A 312 2.76 -15.56 -11.93
CA ASP A 312 3.53 -16.39 -12.88
C ASP A 312 3.07 -16.16 -14.35
#